data_3e176b8d62e1d4e50c1c587ac660821d
#
_entry.id   3e176b8d62e1d4e50c1c587ac660821d
#
_cell.length_a   1.000
_cell.length_b   1.000
_cell.length_c   1.000
_cell.angle_alpha   90.00
_cell.angle_beta   90.00
_cell.angle_gamma   90.00
#
_symmetry.space_group_name_H-M   'P 1'
#
loop_
_entity.id
_entity.type
_entity.pdbx_description
1 polymer ?
#
loop_
_entity_poly.entity_id
_entity_poly.type
_entity_poly.pdbx_seq_one_letter_code
_entity_poly.pdbx_strand_id
1 'polypeptide(L)'
;MKNKFAYNYSRLFKFILAIWFICWAAIFFVNVFRLASVLGFYTRDTVQEITCVAVSVIALAVWICLITMKYKVTDKIALKFGPFDLTRGKFLVEKMIKIVQSSKDDALYINLYVGEEARIAIININPKHFDAFAECVRSKDGKVLVDKADIEK
;
A
#
# COMPACT_ATOMS: atom_id res chain seq x y z
N MET A 1 -13.72 9.31 -14.36
CA MET A 1 -12.56 9.85 -13.58
C MET A 1 -11.86 8.72 -12.84
N LYS A 2 -10.53 8.79 -12.75
CA LYS A 2 -9.72 7.80 -12.03
C LYS A 2 -9.89 8.02 -10.51
N ASN A 3 -10.44 7.06 -9.81
CA ASN A 3 -10.70 7.16 -8.36
C ASN A 3 -9.82 6.22 -7.51
N LYS A 4 -8.82 5.59 -8.14
CA LYS A 4 -7.86 4.69 -7.49
C LYS A 4 -6.44 5.15 -7.78
N PHE A 5 -5.63 5.32 -6.73
CA PHE A 5 -4.26 5.79 -6.80
C PHE A 5 -3.35 4.81 -6.07
N ALA A 6 -2.32 4.32 -6.77
CA ALA A 6 -1.37 3.38 -6.18
C ALA A 6 -0.60 4.03 -5.03
N TYR A 7 -0.34 3.25 -3.98
CA TYR A 7 0.54 3.67 -2.90
C TYR A 7 1.97 3.83 -3.43
N ASN A 8 2.62 4.94 -3.10
CA ASN A 8 3.98 5.21 -3.54
C ASN A 8 4.98 4.86 -2.44
N TYR A 9 5.68 3.76 -2.63
CA TYR A 9 6.78 3.36 -1.76
C TYR A 9 8.06 4.10 -2.12
N SER A 10 8.91 4.38 -1.12
CA SER A 10 10.28 4.85 -1.36
C SER A 10 11.08 3.84 -2.18
N ARG A 11 12.13 4.31 -2.87
CA ARG A 11 13.00 3.44 -3.69
C ARG A 11 13.62 2.31 -2.85
N LEU A 12 14.11 2.66 -1.65
CA LEU A 12 14.67 1.69 -0.72
C LEU A 12 13.66 0.60 -0.33
N PHE A 13 12.42 1.01 -0.02
CA PHE A 13 11.39 0.05 0.37
C PHE A 13 10.97 -0.87 -0.79
N LYS A 14 10.93 -0.36 -2.02
CA LYS A 14 10.71 -1.19 -3.21
C LYS A 14 11.80 -2.23 -3.40
N PHE A 15 13.05 -1.86 -3.15
CA PHE A 15 14.19 -2.77 -3.21
C PHE A 15 14.10 -3.86 -2.13
N ILE A 16 13.75 -3.48 -0.89
CA ILE A 16 13.53 -4.44 0.20
C ILE A 16 12.39 -5.41 -0.13
N LEU A 17 11.29 -4.91 -0.71
CA LEU A 17 10.17 -5.77 -1.14
C LEU A 17 10.57 -6.75 -2.25
N ALA A 18 11.45 -6.34 -3.16
CA ALA A 18 11.95 -7.22 -4.21
C ALA A 18 12.84 -8.34 -3.63
N ILE A 19 13.75 -8.01 -2.72
CA ILE A 19 14.58 -9.00 -2.02
C ILE A 19 13.70 -9.96 -1.22
N TRP A 20 12.74 -9.44 -0.47
CA TRP A 20 11.79 -10.27 0.28
C TRP A 20 11.10 -11.28 -0.63
N PHE A 21 10.56 -10.82 -1.77
CA PHE A 21 9.90 -11.72 -2.72
C PHE A 21 10.83 -12.83 -3.20
N ILE A 22 12.05 -12.48 -3.63
CA ILE A 22 13.03 -13.45 -4.14
C ILE A 22 13.35 -14.49 -3.06
N CYS A 23 13.65 -14.06 -1.84
CA CYS A 23 13.97 -14.95 -0.74
C CYS A 23 12.82 -15.92 -0.41
N TRP A 24 11.59 -15.39 -0.25
CA TRP A 24 10.44 -16.22 0.09
C TRP A 24 9.98 -17.12 -1.05
N ALA A 25 10.13 -16.69 -2.30
CA ALA A 25 9.87 -17.53 -3.46
C ALA A 25 10.87 -18.70 -3.52
N ALA A 26 12.16 -18.44 -3.30
CA ALA A 26 13.16 -19.49 -3.25
C ALA A 26 12.89 -20.50 -2.11
N ILE A 27 12.59 -20.01 -0.91
CA ILE A 27 12.24 -20.85 0.25
C ILE A 27 10.99 -21.69 -0.07
N PHE A 28 9.97 -21.08 -0.68
CA PHE A 28 8.75 -21.78 -1.07
C PHE A 28 9.04 -22.94 -2.03
N PHE A 29 9.79 -22.69 -3.10
CA PHE A 29 10.13 -23.72 -4.07
C PHE A 29 10.93 -24.88 -3.44
N VAL A 30 11.95 -24.56 -2.63
CA VAL A 30 12.73 -25.59 -1.94
C VAL A 30 11.85 -26.46 -1.04
N ASN A 31 10.95 -25.85 -0.26
CA ASN A 31 10.06 -26.59 0.62
C ASN A 31 9.01 -27.43 -0.14
N VAL A 32 8.50 -26.92 -1.28
CA VAL A 32 7.60 -27.70 -2.15
C VAL A 32 8.32 -28.93 -2.71
N PHE A 33 9.56 -28.80 -3.18
CA PHE A 33 10.34 -29.95 -3.65
C PHE A 33 10.60 -30.97 -2.53
N ARG A 34 10.96 -30.52 -1.32
CA ARG A 34 11.14 -31.40 -0.16
C ARG A 34 9.84 -32.11 0.20
N LEU A 35 8.72 -31.39 0.28
CA LEU A 35 7.42 -31.98 0.55
C LEU A 35 7.06 -33.04 -0.49
N ALA A 36 7.28 -32.78 -1.77
CA ALA A 36 7.03 -33.73 -2.85
C ALA A 36 7.85 -35.02 -2.70
N SER A 37 9.09 -34.95 -2.20
CA SER A 37 9.94 -36.12 -1.96
C SER A 37 9.53 -36.93 -0.75
N VAL A 38 8.79 -36.36 0.22
CA VAL A 38 8.42 -37.01 1.50
C VAL A 38 6.94 -37.46 1.51
N LEU A 39 6.13 -37.05 0.52
CA LEU A 39 4.69 -37.39 0.45
C LEU A 39 4.36 -38.90 0.41
N GLY A 40 5.36 -39.79 0.27
CA GLY A 40 5.16 -41.24 0.40
C GLY A 40 5.22 -41.78 1.84
N PHE A 41 5.64 -40.98 2.81
CA PHE A 41 5.89 -41.42 4.17
C PHE A 41 5.34 -40.38 5.16
N TYR A 42 4.33 -40.78 5.94
CA TYR A 42 3.79 -39.91 7.01
C TYR A 42 4.78 -39.96 8.21
N THR A 43 5.73 -39.07 8.21
CA THR A 43 6.75 -38.94 9.25
C THR A 43 6.64 -37.55 9.92
N ARG A 44 7.38 -37.38 11.04
CA ARG A 44 7.53 -36.06 11.70
C ARG A 44 8.03 -35.00 10.73
N ASP A 45 8.87 -35.37 9.79
CA ASP A 45 9.44 -34.50 8.77
C ASP A 45 8.36 -33.95 7.80
N THR A 46 7.32 -34.75 7.48
CA THR A 46 6.19 -34.32 6.66
C THR A 46 5.43 -33.15 7.29
N VAL A 47 5.20 -33.19 8.59
CA VAL A 47 4.52 -32.10 9.32
C VAL A 47 5.36 -30.82 9.29
N GLN A 48 6.67 -30.94 9.46
CA GLN A 48 7.58 -29.80 9.40
C GLN A 48 7.57 -29.16 8.00
N GLU A 49 7.68 -29.96 6.94
CA GLU A 49 7.66 -29.45 5.56
C GLU A 49 6.33 -28.78 5.19
N ILE A 50 5.20 -29.35 5.61
CA ILE A 50 3.88 -28.70 5.43
C ILE A 50 3.85 -27.35 6.13
N THR A 51 4.38 -27.27 7.35
CA THR A 51 4.44 -26.02 8.11
C THR A 51 5.30 -24.98 7.38
N CYS A 52 6.46 -25.36 6.87
CA CYS A 52 7.36 -24.47 6.12
C CYS A 52 6.70 -23.96 4.84
N VAL A 53 5.99 -24.81 4.10
CA VAL A 53 5.22 -24.40 2.92
C VAL A 53 4.12 -23.40 3.31
N ALA A 54 3.36 -23.67 4.36
CA ALA A 54 2.28 -22.80 4.83
C ALA A 54 2.81 -21.41 5.23
N VAL A 55 3.92 -21.35 5.97
CA VAL A 55 4.56 -20.06 6.33
C VAL A 55 5.02 -19.30 5.11
N SER A 56 5.60 -19.98 4.12
CA SER A 56 6.05 -19.36 2.87
C SER A 56 4.87 -18.78 2.08
N VAL A 57 3.74 -19.49 2.01
CA VAL A 57 2.51 -19.01 1.37
C VAL A 57 1.98 -17.76 2.07
N ILE A 58 1.97 -17.74 3.40
CA ILE A 58 1.54 -16.57 4.18
C ILE A 58 2.46 -15.37 3.89
N ALA A 59 3.77 -15.56 3.87
CA ALA A 59 4.73 -14.50 3.58
C ALA A 59 4.55 -13.90 2.17
N LEU A 60 4.30 -14.74 1.17
CA LEU A 60 4.01 -14.31 -0.19
C LEU A 60 2.64 -13.59 -0.27
N ALA A 61 1.63 -14.06 0.46
CA ALA A 61 0.33 -13.39 0.53
C ALA A 61 0.45 -11.98 1.14
N VAL A 62 1.24 -11.82 2.20
CA VAL A 62 1.55 -10.49 2.78
C VAL A 62 2.23 -9.59 1.76
N TRP A 63 3.18 -10.12 1.01
CA TRP A 63 3.84 -9.37 -0.07
C TRP A 63 2.85 -8.88 -1.13
N ILE A 64 1.93 -9.74 -1.60
CA ILE A 64 0.87 -9.37 -2.54
C ILE A 64 -0.01 -8.27 -1.95
N CYS A 65 -0.36 -8.36 -0.66
CA CYS A 65 -1.14 -7.33 0.02
C CYS A 65 -0.40 -5.97 0.01
N LEU A 66 0.90 -5.97 0.25
CA LEU A 66 1.70 -4.75 0.25
C LEU A 66 1.79 -4.12 -1.15
N ILE A 67 2.16 -4.88 -2.17
CA ILE A 67 2.33 -4.32 -3.53
C ILE A 67 1.01 -3.85 -4.17
N THR A 68 -0.13 -4.38 -3.71
CA THR A 68 -1.45 -4.00 -4.21
C THR A 68 -2.11 -2.86 -3.43
N MET A 69 -1.38 -2.24 -2.48
CA MET A 69 -1.89 -1.08 -1.73
C MET A 69 -2.24 0.08 -2.67
N LYS A 70 -3.42 0.65 -2.44
CA LYS A 70 -3.95 1.77 -3.23
C LYS A 70 -4.88 2.64 -2.38
N TYR A 71 -4.94 3.91 -2.71
CA TYR A 71 -5.96 4.80 -2.18
C TYR A 71 -7.19 4.78 -3.10
N LYS A 72 -8.36 4.63 -2.52
CA LYS A 72 -9.64 4.77 -3.21
C LYS A 72 -10.36 6.01 -2.71
N VAL A 73 -10.66 6.92 -3.63
CA VAL A 73 -11.37 8.16 -3.36
C VAL A 73 -12.84 7.97 -3.75
N THR A 74 -13.71 8.07 -2.76
CA THR A 74 -15.17 8.15 -2.90
C THR A 74 -15.62 9.33 -2.04
N ASP A 75 -16.68 9.23 -1.28
CA ASP A 75 -17.03 10.19 -0.21
C ASP A 75 -16.03 10.11 0.97
N LYS A 76 -15.16 9.11 0.92
CA LYS A 76 -14.08 8.86 1.86
C LYS A 76 -12.82 8.51 1.07
N ILE A 77 -11.66 8.97 1.58
CA ILE A 77 -10.37 8.46 1.13
C ILE A 77 -10.04 7.25 2.00
N ALA A 78 -9.96 6.08 1.40
CA ALA A 78 -9.66 4.84 2.08
C ALA A 78 -8.38 4.21 1.53
N LEU A 79 -7.46 3.82 2.42
CA LEU A 79 -6.35 2.96 2.07
C LEU A 79 -6.86 1.53 1.94
N LYS A 80 -6.76 0.98 0.75
CA LYS A 80 -7.13 -0.39 0.40
C LYS A 80 -5.89 -1.22 0.20
N PHE A 81 -5.88 -2.46 0.66
CA PHE A 81 -4.77 -3.39 0.48
C PHE A 81 -5.28 -4.80 0.19
N GLY A 82 -4.45 -5.54 -0.50
CA GLY A 82 -4.73 -6.90 -0.93
C GLY A 82 -5.74 -6.98 -2.08
N PRO A 83 -5.89 -8.18 -2.64
CA PRO A 83 -6.81 -8.45 -3.73
C PRO A 83 -8.28 -8.27 -3.33
N PHE A 84 -8.59 -8.42 -2.04
CA PHE A 84 -9.95 -8.30 -1.48
C PHE A 84 -10.33 -6.87 -1.08
N ASP A 85 -9.53 -5.85 -1.47
CA ASP A 85 -9.79 -4.44 -1.15
C ASP A 85 -10.03 -4.19 0.37
N LEU A 86 -9.30 -4.90 1.24
CA LEU A 86 -9.37 -4.69 2.68
C LEU A 86 -9.08 -3.22 3.01
N THR A 87 -9.81 -2.65 3.95
CA THR A 87 -9.74 -1.23 4.25
C THR A 87 -8.97 -0.96 5.54
N ARG A 88 -7.93 -0.12 5.46
CA ARG A 88 -7.21 0.40 6.62
C ARG A 88 -7.26 1.92 6.61
N GLY A 89 -7.91 2.49 7.61
CA GLY A 89 -8.07 3.95 7.71
C GLY A 89 -9.06 4.51 6.68
N LYS A 90 -9.82 5.49 7.08
CA LYS A 90 -10.78 6.21 6.24
C LYS A 90 -10.79 7.66 6.66
N PHE A 91 -10.71 8.58 5.69
CA PHE A 91 -10.86 10.01 5.90
C PHE A 91 -12.09 10.48 5.13
N LEU A 92 -13.02 11.15 5.82
CA LEU A 92 -14.20 11.74 5.19
C LEU A 92 -13.77 12.95 4.36
N VAL A 93 -14.16 12.99 3.08
CA VAL A 93 -13.82 14.10 2.18
C VAL A 93 -14.49 15.40 2.65
N GLU A 94 -15.73 15.33 3.14
CA GLU A 94 -16.49 16.48 3.67
C GLU A 94 -15.82 17.20 4.86
N LYS A 95 -14.93 16.49 5.59
CA LYS A 95 -14.19 17.05 6.72
C LYS A 95 -12.81 17.58 6.33
N MET A 96 -12.47 17.52 5.05
CA MET A 96 -11.16 17.95 4.57
C MET A 96 -11.19 19.44 4.28
N ILE A 97 -10.20 20.17 4.80
CA ILE A 97 -10.08 21.60 4.59
C ILE A 97 -9.09 21.90 3.49
N LYS A 98 -7.93 21.24 3.52
CA LYS A 98 -6.82 21.56 2.62
C LYS A 98 -6.03 20.33 2.24
N ILE A 99 -5.61 20.27 0.99
CA ILE A 99 -4.64 19.30 0.46
C ILE A 99 -3.37 20.07 0.12
N VAL A 100 -2.25 19.68 0.75
CA VAL A 100 -0.95 20.29 0.50
C VAL A 100 -0.05 19.24 -0.10
N GLN A 101 0.56 19.55 -1.23
CA GLN A 101 1.65 18.78 -1.78
C GLN A 101 2.94 19.20 -1.08
N SER A 102 3.57 18.28 -0.35
CA SER A 102 4.89 18.52 0.22
C SER A 102 5.91 17.52 -0.30
N SER A 103 7.15 17.96 -0.46
CA SER A 103 8.30 17.12 -0.81
C SER A 103 9.09 16.81 0.46
N LYS A 104 9.31 15.53 0.72
CA LYS A 104 10.23 15.07 1.75
C LYS A 104 10.93 13.83 1.21
N ASP A 105 12.25 13.86 1.10
CA ASP A 105 13.07 12.71 0.69
C ASP A 105 12.63 11.99 -0.60
N ASP A 106 12.53 12.68 -1.73
CA ASP A 106 12.09 12.15 -3.03
C ASP A 106 10.66 11.59 -3.07
N ALA A 107 9.91 11.60 -1.97
CA ALA A 107 8.52 11.21 -1.91
C ALA A 107 7.66 12.46 -1.70
N LEU A 108 6.72 12.70 -2.62
CA LEU A 108 5.71 13.73 -2.42
C LEU A 108 4.62 13.17 -1.52
N TYR A 109 4.46 13.82 -0.37
CA TYR A 109 3.39 13.54 0.56
C TYR A 109 2.26 14.53 0.33
N ILE A 110 1.03 14.05 0.42
CA ILE A 110 -0.14 14.91 0.47
C ILE A 110 -0.55 15.03 1.91
N ASN A 111 -0.46 16.24 2.45
CA ASN A 111 -0.96 16.53 3.78
C ASN A 111 -2.45 16.87 3.68
N LEU A 112 -3.26 16.17 4.44
CA LEU A 112 -4.68 16.45 4.58
C LEU A 112 -4.93 17.10 5.93
N TYR A 113 -5.59 18.23 5.91
CA TYR A 113 -6.10 18.88 7.12
C TYR A 113 -7.56 18.48 7.27
N VAL A 114 -7.90 17.87 8.39
CA VAL A 114 -9.25 17.35 8.67
C VAL A 114 -9.77 17.98 9.97
N GLY A 115 -10.82 18.80 9.86
CA GLY A 115 -11.48 19.42 11.01
C GLY A 115 -10.73 20.62 11.61
N GLU A 116 -11.29 21.18 12.70
CA GLU A 116 -10.74 22.34 13.40
C GLU A 116 -9.43 22.04 14.14
N GLU A 117 -9.27 20.83 14.63
CA GLU A 117 -7.98 20.33 15.09
C GLU A 117 -7.19 19.88 13.86
N ALA A 118 -6.08 20.56 13.57
CA ALA A 118 -5.20 20.27 12.44
C ALA A 118 -4.60 18.85 12.51
N ARG A 119 -5.43 17.84 12.27
CA ARG A 119 -4.98 16.46 12.11
C ARG A 119 -4.39 16.31 10.71
N ILE A 120 -3.09 16.27 10.63
CA ILE A 120 -2.38 16.03 9.38
C ILE A 120 -2.42 14.53 9.08
N ALA A 121 -3.13 14.14 8.04
CA ALA A 121 -3.05 12.78 7.51
C ALA A 121 -2.10 12.79 6.31
N ILE A 122 -1.11 11.90 6.34
CA ILE A 122 -0.13 11.76 5.27
C ILE A 122 -0.61 10.69 4.30
N ILE A 123 -0.71 11.06 3.02
CA ILE A 123 -1.06 10.13 1.93
C ILE A 123 0.10 10.06 0.96
N ASN A 124 0.65 8.85 0.79
CA ASN A 124 1.76 8.60 -0.11
C ASN A 124 1.23 8.19 -1.48
N ILE A 125 1.14 9.12 -2.41
CA ILE A 125 0.84 8.85 -3.82
C ILE A 125 2.00 9.32 -4.70
N ASN A 126 2.06 8.78 -5.93
CA ASN A 126 3.07 9.25 -6.87
C ASN A 126 2.80 10.72 -7.24
N PRO A 127 3.83 11.59 -7.23
CA PRO A 127 3.72 13.02 -7.57
C PRO A 127 2.99 13.29 -8.88
N LYS A 128 3.24 12.46 -9.88
CA LYS A 128 2.59 12.56 -11.20
C LYS A 128 1.08 12.44 -11.17
N HIS A 129 0.52 11.95 -10.06
CA HIS A 129 -0.91 11.77 -9.88
C HIS A 129 -1.55 12.79 -8.95
N PHE A 130 -0.77 13.78 -8.47
CA PHE A 130 -1.28 14.79 -7.54
C PHE A 130 -2.48 15.54 -8.09
N ASP A 131 -2.36 16.11 -9.30
CA ASP A 131 -3.42 16.90 -9.92
C ASP A 131 -4.70 16.06 -10.12
N ALA A 132 -4.55 14.83 -10.63
CA ALA A 132 -5.69 13.93 -10.81
C ALA A 132 -6.33 13.51 -9.48
N PHE A 133 -5.54 13.38 -8.41
CA PHE A 133 -6.03 13.11 -7.07
C PHE A 133 -6.79 14.32 -6.51
N ALA A 134 -6.20 15.50 -6.58
CA ALA A 134 -6.80 16.76 -6.12
C ALA A 134 -8.12 17.06 -6.85
N GLU A 135 -8.16 16.87 -8.17
CA GLU A 135 -9.37 17.01 -8.97
C GLU A 135 -10.44 15.99 -8.56
N CYS A 136 -10.05 14.74 -8.32
CA CYS A 136 -10.97 13.70 -7.85
C CYS A 136 -11.57 14.03 -6.47
N VAL A 137 -10.80 14.62 -5.55
CA VAL A 137 -11.30 15.06 -4.24
C VAL A 137 -12.22 16.29 -4.41
N ARG A 138 -11.81 17.28 -5.18
CA ARG A 138 -12.63 18.50 -5.46
C ARG A 138 -13.96 18.18 -6.11
N SER A 139 -14.02 17.18 -6.98
CA SER A 139 -15.28 16.75 -7.58
C SER A 139 -16.28 16.17 -6.60
N LYS A 140 -15.82 15.79 -5.39
CA LYS A 140 -16.66 15.27 -4.31
C LYS A 140 -17.02 16.34 -3.29
N ASP A 141 -16.09 17.23 -3.00
CA ASP A 141 -16.31 18.41 -2.18
C ASP A 141 -15.54 19.61 -2.75
N GLY A 142 -16.27 20.51 -3.41
CA GLY A 142 -15.71 21.70 -4.05
C GLY A 142 -15.06 22.72 -3.11
N LYS A 143 -15.18 22.54 -1.80
CA LYS A 143 -14.65 23.45 -0.77
C LYS A 143 -13.19 23.15 -0.41
N VAL A 144 -12.65 22.01 -0.82
CA VAL A 144 -11.28 21.61 -0.46
C VAL A 144 -10.27 22.51 -1.18
N LEU A 145 -9.45 23.21 -0.41
CA LEU A 145 -8.33 24.01 -0.91
C LEU A 145 -7.19 23.07 -1.35
N VAL A 146 -6.58 23.38 -2.48
CA VAL A 146 -5.42 22.65 -2.98
C VAL A 146 -4.26 23.62 -3.10
N ASP A 147 -3.20 23.33 -2.36
CA ASP A 147 -1.98 24.10 -2.36
C ASP A 147 -0.82 23.21 -2.84
N LYS A 148 -0.11 23.67 -3.86
CA LYS A 148 1.17 23.09 -4.26
C LYS A 148 2.21 23.86 -3.49
N ALA A 149 2.76 23.29 -2.43
CA ALA A 149 3.92 23.87 -1.81
C ALA A 149 5.00 24.07 -2.89
N ASP A 150 5.49 25.27 -3.01
CA ASP A 150 6.63 25.55 -3.88
C ASP A 150 7.75 24.59 -3.51
N ILE A 151 8.23 23.85 -4.50
CA ILE A 151 9.41 23.00 -4.34
C ILE A 151 10.55 24.00 -4.15
N GLU A 152 10.86 24.32 -2.89
CA GLU A 152 12.10 25.02 -2.60
C GLU A 152 13.24 24.20 -3.19
N LYS A 153 13.89 24.82 -4.18
CA LYS A 153 15.05 24.31 -4.88
C LYS A 153 16.27 24.23 -3.95
#